data_3030f1243ea00112e5dab4b4582d06b4
#
_entry.id   3030f1243ea00112e5dab4b4582d06b4
#
_cell.length_a   1.000
_cell.length_b   1.000
_cell.length_c   1.000
_cell.angle_alpha   90.00
_cell.angle_beta   90.00
_cell.angle_gamma   90.00
#
_symmetry.space_group_name_H-M   'P 1'
#
loop_
_entity.id
_entity.type
_entity.pdbx_description
1 polymer ?
#
loop_
_entity_poly.entity_id
_entity_poly.type
_entity_poly.pdbx_seq_one_letter_code
_entity_poly.pdbx_strand_id
1 'polypeptide(L)'
;PELFSTGYELNIVGPHVPELAEPVDGPTVRALQDAARADNCYVVAGLALAYAMAGVPFNSSVVIDRQGELLGTYDKQHLWALERFYFRSGCDCPVFDTDFGRIGVMICYDMGFPEVARMLALQGADLILCPSAWCQEDMDVWDVNAPARALENTAFVAAVNRYGVEDQLVMPGHTKVCNPRGHVVAELAEEAEGVLHVELDLNEVVDYRQRSPYLRDRRPDLYDLVLLP
;
A
#
# COMPACT_ATOMS: atom_id res chain seq x y z
N PRO A 1 2.72 8.33 -0.70
CA PRO A 1 2.47 7.71 -2.01
C PRO A 1 3.56 6.71 -2.42
N GLU A 2 3.30 5.94 -3.47
CA GLU A 2 4.25 5.04 -4.12
C GLU A 2 5.42 5.83 -4.73
N LEU A 3 6.66 5.32 -4.59
CA LEU A 3 7.89 5.89 -5.15
C LEU A 3 8.00 7.41 -4.94
N PHE A 4 7.63 7.89 -3.75
CA PHE A 4 7.49 9.32 -3.50
C PHE A 4 8.81 10.09 -3.64
N SER A 5 9.96 9.44 -3.43
CA SER A 5 11.29 10.04 -3.47
C SER A 5 11.91 10.10 -4.87
N THR A 6 11.46 9.23 -5.79
CA THR A 6 12.05 9.10 -7.13
C THR A 6 11.15 9.62 -8.25
N GLY A 7 9.83 9.67 -8.03
CA GLY A 7 8.85 9.82 -9.08
C GLY A 7 8.43 8.48 -9.69
N TYR A 8 7.36 8.50 -10.50
CA TYR A 8 6.73 7.30 -11.06
C TYR A 8 6.74 7.25 -12.60
N GLU A 9 7.08 8.36 -13.30
CA GLU A 9 7.16 8.31 -14.77
C GLU A 9 8.37 7.48 -15.25
N LEU A 10 8.14 6.18 -15.38
CA LEU A 10 9.20 5.20 -15.65
C LEU A 10 9.80 5.28 -17.05
N ASN A 11 9.16 5.97 -18.00
CA ASN A 11 9.81 6.30 -19.27
C ASN A 11 10.99 7.27 -19.06
N ILE A 12 10.93 8.07 -18.00
CA ILE A 12 11.97 9.06 -17.65
C ILE A 12 12.88 8.52 -16.56
N VAL A 13 12.31 8.14 -15.41
CA VAL A 13 13.12 7.75 -14.24
C VAL A 13 13.56 6.29 -14.26
N GLY A 14 12.88 5.43 -15.02
CA GLY A 14 13.14 3.99 -15.04
C GLY A 14 14.59 3.59 -15.30
N PRO A 15 15.28 4.14 -16.31
CA PRO A 15 16.70 3.87 -16.55
C PRO A 15 17.62 4.26 -15.39
N HIS A 16 17.17 5.19 -14.54
CA HIS A 16 17.91 5.70 -13.39
C HIS A 16 17.53 5.03 -12.07
N VAL A 17 16.52 4.18 -12.05
CA VAL A 17 16.06 3.48 -10.84
C VAL A 17 17.19 2.76 -10.11
N PRO A 18 18.14 2.06 -10.76
CA PRO A 18 19.25 1.41 -10.05
C PRO A 18 20.17 2.38 -9.29
N GLU A 19 20.25 3.64 -9.76
CA GLU A 19 21.06 4.70 -9.13
C GLU A 19 20.29 5.47 -8.06
N LEU A 20 18.96 5.55 -8.20
CA LEU A 20 18.07 6.26 -7.31
C LEU A 20 17.60 5.39 -6.13
N ALA A 21 17.63 4.07 -6.27
CA ALA A 21 17.23 3.16 -5.23
C ALA A 21 18.22 3.20 -4.05
N GLU A 22 17.66 3.31 -2.86
CA GLU A 22 18.43 3.38 -1.61
C GLU A 22 18.46 2.04 -0.89
N PRO A 23 19.49 1.73 -0.10
CA PRO A 23 19.42 0.65 0.85
C PRO A 23 18.38 0.98 1.94
N VAL A 24 17.90 -0.03 2.63
CA VAL A 24 16.88 0.12 3.69
C VAL A 24 17.33 1.01 4.85
N ASP A 25 18.62 1.24 5.01
CA ASP A 25 19.22 2.20 5.94
C ASP A 25 19.72 3.47 5.25
N GLY A 26 19.17 3.78 4.07
CA GLY A 26 19.52 4.95 3.26
C GLY A 26 19.06 6.28 3.85
N PRO A 27 19.45 7.39 3.25
CA PRO A 27 19.18 8.72 3.78
C PRO A 27 17.70 9.04 3.88
N THR A 28 16.87 8.64 2.92
CA THR A 28 15.42 8.89 2.96
C THR A 28 14.76 8.11 4.10
N VAL A 29 15.11 6.82 4.28
CA VAL A 29 14.56 6.02 5.38
C VAL A 29 14.96 6.60 6.73
N ARG A 30 16.22 7.02 6.90
CA ARG A 30 16.69 7.68 8.13
C ARG A 30 15.93 8.98 8.43
N ALA A 31 15.68 9.80 7.41
CA ALA A 31 14.89 11.02 7.58
C ALA A 31 13.45 10.71 8.02
N LEU A 32 12.83 9.65 7.48
CA LEU A 32 11.51 9.19 7.91
C LEU A 32 11.52 8.64 9.34
N GLN A 33 12.57 7.93 9.76
CA GLN A 33 12.76 7.45 11.12
C GLN A 33 12.90 8.61 12.11
N ASP A 34 13.66 9.64 11.75
CA ASP A 34 13.81 10.84 12.60
C ASP A 34 12.49 11.60 12.72
N ALA A 35 11.74 11.76 11.63
CA ALA A 35 10.41 12.36 11.64
C ALA A 35 9.41 11.55 12.50
N ALA A 36 9.36 10.23 12.31
CA ALA A 36 8.50 9.33 13.08
C ALA A 36 8.75 9.49 14.60
N ARG A 37 10.03 9.54 14.99
CA ARG A 37 10.45 9.75 16.39
C ARG A 37 10.10 11.12 16.91
N ALA A 38 10.33 12.17 16.12
CA ALA A 38 10.09 13.55 16.52
C ALA A 38 8.59 13.82 16.74
N ASP A 39 7.75 13.29 15.86
CA ASP A 39 6.30 13.48 15.89
C ASP A 39 5.55 12.38 16.64
N ASN A 40 6.26 11.39 17.17
CA ASN A 40 5.68 10.23 17.90
C ASN A 40 4.57 9.54 17.09
N CYS A 41 4.82 9.25 15.81
CA CYS A 41 3.85 8.64 14.90
C CYS A 41 4.45 7.46 14.14
N TYR A 42 3.59 6.56 13.66
CA TYR A 42 3.99 5.56 12.68
C TYR A 42 4.09 6.20 11.29
N VAL A 43 5.03 5.73 10.49
CA VAL A 43 5.20 6.16 9.11
C VAL A 43 5.19 4.95 8.18
N VAL A 44 4.37 5.03 7.12
CA VAL A 44 4.41 4.10 5.99
C VAL A 44 4.66 4.90 4.71
N ALA A 45 5.71 4.56 3.98
CA ALA A 45 6.13 5.34 2.82
C ALA A 45 6.66 4.43 1.70
N GLY A 46 6.30 4.75 0.44
CA GLY A 46 6.68 3.98 -0.75
C GLY A 46 7.92 4.53 -1.45
N LEU A 47 8.96 3.74 -1.60
CA LEU A 47 10.23 4.14 -2.23
C LEU A 47 10.90 2.98 -2.98
N ALA A 48 11.90 3.28 -3.82
CA ALA A 48 12.73 2.29 -4.47
C ALA A 48 13.81 1.81 -3.49
N LEU A 49 13.81 0.50 -3.15
CA LEU A 49 14.81 -0.09 -2.25
C LEU A 49 15.75 -1.04 -3.00
N ALA A 50 17.06 -0.89 -2.73
CA ALA A 50 18.09 -1.79 -3.16
C ALA A 50 18.54 -2.69 -2.00
N TYR A 51 18.49 -4.00 -2.19
CA TYR A 51 19.01 -4.95 -1.23
C TYR A 51 20.45 -5.36 -1.58
N ALA A 52 21.16 -5.96 -0.62
CA ALA A 52 22.60 -6.23 -0.68
C ALA A 52 23.08 -7.08 -1.88
N MET A 53 22.19 -7.85 -2.51
CA MET A 53 22.51 -8.51 -3.77
C MET A 53 22.37 -7.50 -4.90
N ALA A 54 23.49 -7.12 -5.49
CA ALA A 54 23.54 -6.24 -6.65
C ALA A 54 22.57 -6.72 -7.73
N GLY A 55 21.74 -5.81 -8.23
CA GLY A 55 20.76 -6.14 -9.26
C GLY A 55 19.61 -5.16 -9.31
N VAL A 56 18.47 -5.66 -9.74
CA VAL A 56 17.25 -4.88 -9.91
C VAL A 56 16.63 -4.58 -8.55
N PRO A 57 16.32 -3.32 -8.21
CA PRO A 57 15.69 -2.93 -6.95
C PRO A 57 14.23 -3.38 -6.87
N PHE A 58 13.60 -3.07 -5.73
CA PHE A 58 12.19 -3.31 -5.49
C PHE A 58 11.43 -1.98 -5.36
N ASN A 59 10.19 -1.96 -5.83
CA ASN A 59 9.21 -0.95 -5.46
C ASN A 59 8.64 -1.36 -4.11
N SER A 60 9.01 -0.65 -3.05
CA SER A 60 8.81 -1.09 -1.67
C SER A 60 8.08 -0.04 -0.84
N SER A 61 7.49 -0.48 0.27
CA SER A 61 7.08 0.39 1.37
C SER A 61 7.83 0.03 2.63
N VAL A 62 8.29 1.04 3.36
CA VAL A 62 8.84 0.89 4.71
C VAL A 62 7.75 1.14 5.74
N VAL A 63 7.81 0.43 6.85
CA VAL A 63 6.94 0.62 8.02
C VAL A 63 7.82 0.96 9.22
N ILE A 64 7.61 2.12 9.80
CA ILE A 64 8.43 2.69 10.88
C ILE A 64 7.51 2.99 12.07
N ASP A 65 7.94 2.65 13.27
CA ASP A 65 7.18 2.89 14.49
C ASP A 65 7.41 4.30 15.08
N ARG A 66 6.72 4.58 16.19
CA ARG A 66 6.81 5.87 16.92
C ARG A 66 8.18 6.15 17.52
N GLN A 67 8.99 5.13 17.74
CA GLN A 67 10.35 5.24 18.23
C GLN A 67 11.35 5.46 17.08
N GLY A 68 10.87 5.48 15.85
CA GLY A 68 11.68 5.58 14.64
C GLY A 68 12.40 4.27 14.30
N GLU A 69 11.94 3.13 14.86
CA GLU A 69 12.48 1.83 14.50
C GLU A 69 11.78 1.28 13.26
N LEU A 70 12.56 0.70 12.36
CA LEU A 70 12.03 0.05 11.17
C LEU A 70 11.40 -1.30 11.58
N LEU A 71 10.08 -1.42 11.48
CA LEU A 71 9.37 -2.67 11.71
C LEU A 71 9.57 -3.67 10.57
N GLY A 72 9.72 -3.18 9.36
CA GLY A 72 10.00 -3.99 8.17
C GLY A 72 9.62 -3.29 6.87
N THR A 73 9.62 -4.07 5.80
CA THR A 73 9.30 -3.63 4.44
C THR A 73 8.27 -4.53 3.80
N TYR A 74 7.54 -3.99 2.85
CA TYR A 74 6.73 -4.72 1.89
C TYR A 74 7.23 -4.41 0.48
N ASP A 75 7.51 -5.43 -0.31
CA ASP A 75 7.91 -5.29 -1.71
C ASP A 75 6.72 -5.62 -2.62
N LYS A 76 6.41 -4.73 -3.56
CA LYS A 76 5.28 -4.85 -4.48
C LYS A 76 5.31 -6.19 -5.21
N GLN A 77 4.20 -6.94 -5.13
CA GLN A 77 4.10 -8.28 -5.74
C GLN A 77 3.69 -8.19 -7.22
N HIS A 78 2.77 -7.30 -7.54
CA HIS A 78 2.23 -7.15 -8.88
C HIS A 78 2.77 -5.87 -9.53
N LEU A 79 3.72 -6.04 -10.42
CA LEU A 79 4.36 -4.93 -11.12
C LEU A 79 3.50 -4.47 -12.31
N TRP A 80 3.23 -3.15 -12.37
CA TRP A 80 2.45 -2.53 -13.44
C TRP A 80 3.34 -2.14 -14.63
N ALA A 81 2.91 -2.45 -15.86
CA ALA A 81 3.50 -1.97 -17.10
C ALA A 81 5.04 -2.00 -17.11
N LEU A 82 5.69 -0.85 -17.17
CA LEU A 82 7.14 -0.70 -17.22
C LEU A 82 7.87 -1.08 -15.94
N GLU A 83 7.18 -1.16 -14.81
CA GLU A 83 7.80 -1.61 -13.55
C GLU A 83 8.49 -2.98 -13.72
N ARG A 84 7.95 -3.85 -14.56
CA ARG A 84 8.49 -5.20 -14.85
C ARG A 84 9.89 -5.19 -15.44
N PHE A 85 10.32 -4.06 -16.00
CA PHE A 85 11.66 -3.91 -16.56
C PHE A 85 12.67 -3.34 -15.55
N TYR A 86 12.17 -2.60 -14.55
CA TYR A 86 13.03 -1.83 -13.63
C TYR A 86 13.02 -2.35 -12.20
N PHE A 87 11.99 -3.13 -11.82
CA PHE A 87 11.84 -3.66 -10.46
C PHE A 87 11.68 -5.17 -10.46
N ARG A 88 11.98 -5.78 -9.31
CA ARG A 88 11.67 -7.18 -9.02
C ARG A 88 10.35 -7.26 -8.25
N SER A 89 9.59 -8.34 -8.52
CA SER A 89 8.41 -8.67 -7.72
C SER A 89 8.81 -9.17 -6.34
N GLY A 90 8.09 -8.67 -5.31
CA GLY A 90 8.12 -9.22 -3.97
C GLY A 90 7.46 -10.61 -3.92
N CYS A 91 7.70 -11.31 -2.83
CA CYS A 91 7.12 -12.65 -2.60
C CYS A 91 6.50 -12.81 -1.20
N ASP A 92 6.68 -11.84 -0.31
CA ASP A 92 6.20 -11.85 1.05
C ASP A 92 5.05 -10.86 1.25
N CYS A 93 4.15 -11.20 2.15
CA CYS A 93 2.99 -10.37 2.48
C CYS A 93 2.90 -10.17 4.00
N PRO A 94 3.84 -9.42 4.60
CA PRO A 94 3.94 -9.27 6.05
C PRO A 94 2.81 -8.40 6.60
N VAL A 95 2.42 -8.70 7.84
CA VAL A 95 1.58 -7.87 8.69
C VAL A 95 2.41 -7.38 9.86
N PHE A 96 2.26 -6.14 10.25
CA PHE A 96 3.05 -5.47 11.27
C PHE A 96 2.19 -5.22 12.51
N ASP A 97 2.66 -5.65 13.67
CA ASP A 97 2.04 -5.35 14.94
C ASP A 97 2.36 -3.90 15.34
N THR A 98 1.33 -3.17 15.77
CA THR A 98 1.45 -1.79 16.27
C THR A 98 0.80 -1.69 17.65
N ASP A 99 0.97 -0.55 18.32
CA ASP A 99 0.33 -0.30 19.61
C ASP A 99 -1.19 -0.04 19.53
N PHE A 100 -1.74 0.05 18.31
CA PHE A 100 -3.17 0.28 18.09
C PHE A 100 -3.87 -0.86 17.30
N GLY A 101 -3.15 -1.85 16.80
CA GLY A 101 -3.69 -2.95 15.99
C GLY A 101 -2.68 -3.47 14.99
N ARG A 102 -3.14 -4.26 14.02
CA ARG A 102 -2.28 -4.82 12.98
C ARG A 102 -2.48 -4.09 11.66
N ILE A 103 -1.36 -3.72 11.04
CA ILE A 103 -1.38 -3.09 9.72
C ILE A 103 -0.78 -4.00 8.66
N GLY A 104 -1.40 -4.01 7.48
CA GLY A 104 -0.85 -4.61 6.27
C GLY A 104 -0.55 -3.54 5.24
N VAL A 105 0.32 -3.84 4.29
CA VAL A 105 0.64 -2.94 3.18
C VAL A 105 0.47 -3.68 1.87
N MET A 106 -0.13 -3.03 0.89
CA MET A 106 -0.13 -3.37 -0.53
C MET A 106 0.20 -2.10 -1.31
N ILE A 107 0.74 -2.20 -2.53
CA ILE A 107 1.17 -1.02 -3.28
C ILE A 107 0.40 -0.93 -4.59
N CYS A 108 -0.35 0.17 -4.78
CA CYS A 108 -0.97 0.57 -6.05
C CYS A 108 -1.67 -0.59 -6.78
N TYR A 109 -1.07 -1.12 -7.84
CA TYR A 109 -1.62 -2.20 -8.66
C TYR A 109 -1.95 -3.49 -7.89
N ASP A 110 -1.29 -3.76 -6.75
CA ASP A 110 -1.66 -4.86 -5.86
C ASP A 110 -3.12 -4.80 -5.42
N MET A 111 -3.67 -3.58 -5.31
CA MET A 111 -5.08 -3.39 -4.95
C MET A 111 -6.05 -3.98 -5.99
N GLY A 112 -5.61 -4.16 -7.23
CA GLY A 112 -6.37 -4.85 -8.29
C GLY A 112 -6.57 -6.35 -8.03
N PHE A 113 -5.74 -6.96 -7.16
CA PHE A 113 -5.73 -8.40 -6.89
C PHE A 113 -6.32 -8.70 -5.52
N PRO A 114 -7.47 -9.41 -5.46
CA PRO A 114 -8.11 -9.75 -4.18
C PRO A 114 -7.20 -10.53 -3.24
N GLU A 115 -6.25 -11.28 -3.79
CA GLU A 115 -5.38 -12.19 -3.07
C GLU A 115 -4.49 -11.48 -2.08
N VAL A 116 -3.91 -10.32 -2.43
CA VAL A 116 -3.00 -9.58 -1.54
C VAL A 116 -3.73 -9.11 -0.30
N ALA A 117 -4.84 -8.39 -0.47
CA ALA A 117 -5.63 -7.92 0.66
C ALA A 117 -6.19 -9.09 1.50
N ARG A 118 -6.54 -10.22 0.83
CA ARG A 118 -6.99 -11.44 1.50
C ARG A 118 -5.89 -12.06 2.36
N MET A 119 -4.67 -12.16 1.87
CA MET A 119 -3.54 -12.68 2.63
C MET A 119 -3.27 -11.82 3.87
N LEU A 120 -3.29 -10.50 3.73
CA LEU A 120 -3.12 -9.56 4.85
C LEU A 120 -4.23 -9.74 5.90
N ALA A 121 -5.48 -9.80 5.48
CA ALA A 121 -6.62 -9.98 6.38
C ALA A 121 -6.60 -11.32 7.12
N LEU A 122 -6.20 -12.40 6.45
CA LEU A 122 -6.07 -13.73 7.06
C LEU A 122 -4.95 -13.80 8.11
N GLN A 123 -3.94 -12.94 7.99
CA GLN A 123 -2.90 -12.76 8.99
C GLN A 123 -3.31 -11.79 10.10
N GLY A 124 -4.52 -11.24 10.02
CA GLY A 124 -5.12 -10.43 11.06
C GLY A 124 -4.95 -8.91 10.88
N ALA A 125 -4.62 -8.42 9.70
CA ALA A 125 -4.60 -6.99 9.45
C ALA A 125 -5.98 -6.36 9.71
N ASP A 126 -5.99 -5.27 10.50
CA ASP A 126 -7.17 -4.48 10.81
C ASP A 126 -7.26 -3.24 9.90
N LEU A 127 -6.10 -2.73 9.49
CA LEU A 127 -5.94 -1.63 8.56
C LEU A 127 -4.96 -2.05 7.46
N ILE A 128 -5.36 -1.87 6.21
CA ILE A 128 -4.51 -2.09 5.04
C ILE A 128 -4.21 -0.73 4.41
N LEU A 129 -2.93 -0.41 4.29
CA LEU A 129 -2.44 0.82 3.67
C LEU A 129 -2.03 0.52 2.23
N CYS A 130 -2.43 1.39 1.30
CA CYS A 130 -2.12 1.25 -0.11
C CYS A 130 -1.52 2.55 -0.67
N PRO A 131 -0.20 2.77 -0.49
CA PRO A 131 0.50 3.85 -1.18
C PRO A 131 0.43 3.62 -2.69
N SER A 132 0.08 4.68 -3.46
CA SER A 132 -0.20 4.56 -4.88
C SER A 132 0.30 5.77 -5.68
N ALA A 133 0.56 5.51 -6.95
CA ALA A 133 0.70 6.50 -8.02
C ALA A 133 -0.30 6.13 -9.14
N TRP A 134 -1.60 6.20 -8.82
CA TRP A 134 -2.70 5.75 -9.66
C TRP A 134 -3.11 6.85 -10.63
N CYS A 135 -3.15 6.51 -11.92
CA CYS A 135 -3.38 7.48 -12.99
C CYS A 135 -4.86 7.76 -13.21
N GLN A 136 -5.13 8.92 -13.80
CA GLN A 136 -6.48 9.43 -14.05
C GLN A 136 -7.32 8.50 -14.94
N GLU A 137 -6.68 7.82 -15.88
CA GLU A 137 -7.36 6.92 -16.83
C GLU A 137 -8.05 5.73 -16.17
N ASP A 138 -7.56 5.31 -14.99
CA ASP A 138 -8.05 4.13 -14.27
C ASP A 138 -8.78 4.49 -12.95
N MET A 139 -9.29 5.71 -12.80
CA MET A 139 -9.93 6.15 -11.55
C MET A 139 -11.25 5.41 -11.27
N ASP A 140 -11.96 4.96 -12.28
CA ASP A 140 -13.13 4.10 -12.12
C ASP A 140 -12.77 2.75 -11.45
N VAL A 141 -11.59 2.21 -11.77
CA VAL A 141 -11.05 0.99 -11.13
C VAL A 141 -10.60 1.27 -9.70
N TRP A 142 -9.99 2.45 -9.43
CA TRP A 142 -9.66 2.92 -8.09
C TRP A 142 -10.88 2.98 -7.18
N ASP A 143 -11.99 3.55 -7.68
CA ASP A 143 -13.24 3.74 -6.95
C ASP A 143 -13.95 2.43 -6.61
N VAL A 144 -13.74 1.39 -7.41
CA VAL A 144 -14.29 0.05 -7.15
C VAL A 144 -13.39 -0.75 -6.23
N ASN A 145 -12.08 -0.72 -6.44
CA ASN A 145 -11.17 -1.63 -5.76
C ASN A 145 -11.01 -1.32 -4.28
N ALA A 146 -10.81 -0.06 -3.89
CA ALA A 146 -10.59 0.29 -2.48
C ALA A 146 -11.76 -0.13 -1.58
N PRO A 147 -13.05 0.19 -1.91
CA PRO A 147 -14.21 -0.33 -1.20
C PRO A 147 -14.32 -1.85 -1.20
N ALA A 148 -14.05 -2.50 -2.34
CA ALA A 148 -14.15 -3.95 -2.46
C ALA A 148 -13.13 -4.66 -1.54
N ARG A 149 -11.87 -4.18 -1.53
CA ARG A 149 -10.83 -4.75 -0.65
C ARG A 149 -11.19 -4.58 0.83
N ALA A 150 -11.80 -3.46 1.21
CA ALA A 150 -12.26 -3.25 2.58
C ALA A 150 -13.42 -4.20 2.95
N LEU A 151 -14.45 -4.27 2.11
CA LEU A 151 -15.64 -5.07 2.35
C LEU A 151 -15.34 -6.56 2.46
N GLU A 152 -14.71 -7.14 1.45
CA GLU A 152 -14.49 -8.59 1.36
C GLU A 152 -13.52 -9.13 2.41
N ASN A 153 -12.66 -8.24 2.95
CA ASN A 153 -11.67 -8.57 3.97
C ASN A 153 -12.05 -8.09 5.36
N THR A 154 -13.17 -7.38 5.50
CA THR A 154 -13.65 -6.81 6.77
C THR A 154 -12.53 -6.10 7.52
N ALA A 155 -11.84 -5.20 6.83
CA ALA A 155 -10.73 -4.41 7.33
C ALA A 155 -10.87 -2.97 6.82
N PHE A 156 -10.27 -2.00 7.50
CA PHE A 156 -10.10 -0.67 6.92
C PHE A 156 -9.10 -0.72 5.76
N VAL A 157 -9.35 0.07 4.72
CA VAL A 157 -8.40 0.30 3.63
C VAL A 157 -8.17 1.79 3.48
N ALA A 158 -6.92 2.22 3.63
CA ALA A 158 -6.49 3.59 3.35
C ALA A 158 -5.67 3.60 2.04
N ALA A 159 -6.29 3.99 0.97
CA ALA A 159 -5.69 4.12 -0.36
C ALA A 159 -5.17 5.55 -0.52
N VAL A 160 -3.84 5.70 -0.54
CA VAL A 160 -3.16 7.00 -0.53
C VAL A 160 -2.55 7.24 -1.90
N ASN A 161 -3.21 8.08 -2.69
CA ASN A 161 -2.77 8.35 -4.05
C ASN A 161 -1.91 9.61 -4.14
N ARG A 162 -1.00 9.61 -5.11
CA ARG A 162 -0.23 10.78 -5.51
C ARG A 162 -1.13 11.83 -6.16
N TYR A 163 -0.80 13.09 -5.97
CA TYR A 163 -1.38 14.19 -6.73
C TYR A 163 -0.29 14.88 -7.56
N GLY A 164 -0.60 15.21 -8.80
CA GLY A 164 0.26 15.99 -9.69
C GLY A 164 0.42 15.38 -11.08
N VAL A 165 1.30 15.97 -11.85
CA VAL A 165 1.62 15.58 -13.22
C VAL A 165 3.10 15.25 -13.32
N GLU A 166 3.41 14.11 -13.88
CA GLU A 166 4.78 13.71 -14.24
C GLU A 166 4.78 13.40 -15.74
N ASP A 167 5.28 14.34 -16.55
CA ASP A 167 5.24 14.30 -18.01
C ASP A 167 3.83 14.02 -18.54
N GLN A 168 3.56 12.81 -19.01
CA GLN A 168 2.26 12.41 -19.55
C GLN A 168 1.34 11.79 -18.48
N LEU A 169 1.87 11.41 -17.31
CA LEU A 169 1.07 10.81 -16.26
C LEU A 169 0.39 11.87 -15.41
N VAL A 170 -0.93 11.82 -15.38
CA VAL A 170 -1.76 12.65 -14.51
C VAL A 170 -2.25 11.79 -13.35
N MET A 171 -1.89 12.16 -12.13
CA MET A 171 -2.34 11.51 -10.91
C MET A 171 -3.25 12.47 -10.15
N PRO A 172 -4.57 12.22 -10.12
CA PRO A 172 -5.55 13.19 -9.65
C PRO A 172 -5.68 13.26 -8.12
N GLY A 173 -4.93 12.44 -7.37
CA GLY A 173 -5.12 12.33 -5.93
C GLY A 173 -6.27 11.37 -5.59
N HIS A 174 -7.36 11.86 -5.00
CA HIS A 174 -8.48 11.06 -4.53
C HIS A 174 -8.09 10.01 -3.48
N THR A 175 -7.15 10.39 -2.60
CA THR A 175 -6.83 9.62 -1.40
C THR A 175 -8.10 9.36 -0.60
N LYS A 176 -8.38 8.10 -0.26
CA LYS A 176 -9.60 7.74 0.45
C LYS A 176 -9.37 6.66 1.49
N VAL A 177 -10.27 6.65 2.48
CA VAL A 177 -10.34 5.61 3.49
C VAL A 177 -11.70 4.93 3.43
N CYS A 178 -11.68 3.60 3.37
CA CYS A 178 -12.88 2.76 3.36
C CYS A 178 -12.96 1.98 4.67
N ASN A 179 -14.15 1.91 5.26
CA ASN A 179 -14.42 1.12 6.46
C ASN A 179 -14.62 -0.38 6.13
N PRO A 180 -14.70 -1.28 7.12
CA PRO A 180 -14.88 -2.72 6.90
C PRO A 180 -16.14 -3.12 6.14
N ARG A 181 -17.06 -2.19 5.86
CA ARG A 181 -18.24 -2.39 4.99
C ARG A 181 -18.03 -1.91 3.55
N GLY A 182 -16.84 -1.42 3.21
CA GLY A 182 -16.58 -0.84 1.92
C GLY A 182 -17.18 0.55 1.70
N HIS A 183 -17.62 1.23 2.76
CA HIS A 183 -18.06 2.61 2.64
C HIS A 183 -16.84 3.54 2.69
N VAL A 184 -16.75 4.48 1.78
CA VAL A 184 -15.80 5.58 1.85
C VAL A 184 -16.20 6.47 3.03
N VAL A 185 -15.35 6.53 4.06
CA VAL A 185 -15.57 7.32 5.26
C VAL A 185 -14.83 8.64 5.27
N ALA A 186 -13.80 8.77 4.44
CA ALA A 186 -13.08 10.01 4.21
C ALA A 186 -12.44 9.98 2.82
N GLU A 187 -12.37 11.15 2.16
CA GLU A 187 -11.77 11.31 0.85
C GLU A 187 -11.28 12.74 0.65
N LEU A 188 -10.11 12.90 0.01
CA LEU A 188 -9.68 14.15 -0.63
C LEU A 188 -10.25 14.18 -2.04
N ALA A 189 -11.49 14.67 -2.18
CA ALA A 189 -12.21 14.69 -3.45
C ALA A 189 -11.75 15.83 -4.39
N GLU A 190 -11.05 16.83 -3.88
CA GLU A 190 -10.49 17.90 -4.68
C GLU A 190 -9.18 17.44 -5.33
N GLU A 191 -9.02 17.75 -6.61
CA GLU A 191 -7.76 17.54 -7.35
C GLU A 191 -6.73 18.58 -6.92
N ALA A 192 -6.19 18.38 -5.72
CA ALA A 192 -5.22 19.27 -5.10
C ALA A 192 -4.28 18.49 -4.16
N GLU A 193 -3.11 19.06 -3.93
CA GLU A 193 -2.24 18.60 -2.86
C GLU A 193 -2.89 18.83 -1.49
N GLY A 194 -2.85 17.82 -0.64
CA GLY A 194 -3.49 17.93 0.66
C GLY A 194 -3.15 16.79 1.62
N VAL A 195 -3.61 16.94 2.84
CA VAL A 195 -3.49 15.94 3.92
C VAL A 195 -4.88 15.53 4.38
N LEU A 196 -5.16 14.23 4.34
CA LEU A 196 -6.40 13.68 4.87
C LEU A 196 -6.21 13.25 6.31
N HIS A 197 -6.94 13.90 7.22
CA HIS A 197 -7.02 13.50 8.62
C HIS A 197 -8.33 12.74 8.86
N VAL A 198 -8.22 11.53 9.42
CA VAL A 198 -9.38 10.71 9.76
C VAL A 198 -9.11 9.92 11.03
N GLU A 199 -10.12 9.85 11.89
CA GLU A 199 -10.11 9.00 13.08
C GLU A 199 -10.82 7.67 12.75
N LEU A 200 -10.19 6.55 13.09
CA LEU A 200 -10.70 5.21 12.82
C LEU A 200 -10.88 4.45 14.12
N ASP A 201 -12.08 3.94 14.36
CA ASP A 201 -12.33 3.00 15.47
C ASP A 201 -12.10 1.57 14.98
N LEU A 202 -10.94 1.00 15.29
CA LEU A 202 -10.61 -0.36 14.88
C LEU A 202 -11.51 -1.45 15.52
N ASN A 203 -12.30 -1.12 16.55
CA ASN A 203 -13.30 -2.06 17.06
C ASN A 203 -14.38 -2.36 16.01
N GLU A 204 -14.62 -1.47 15.05
CA GLU A 204 -15.51 -1.76 13.92
C GLU A 204 -15.10 -3.02 13.16
N VAL A 205 -13.80 -3.31 13.07
CA VAL A 205 -13.29 -4.52 12.41
C VAL A 205 -13.80 -5.77 13.12
N VAL A 206 -13.71 -5.79 14.45
CA VAL A 206 -14.18 -6.90 15.28
C VAL A 206 -15.67 -7.09 15.13
N ASP A 207 -16.44 -6.00 15.24
CA ASP A 207 -17.89 -6.00 15.10
C ASP A 207 -18.35 -6.51 13.73
N TYR A 208 -17.67 -6.05 12.66
CA TYR A 208 -18.01 -6.48 11.31
C TYR A 208 -17.65 -7.92 11.03
N ARG A 209 -16.49 -8.41 11.50
CA ARG A 209 -16.10 -9.82 11.39
C ARG A 209 -17.11 -10.75 12.08
N GLN A 210 -17.79 -10.28 13.15
CA GLN A 210 -18.86 -11.04 13.81
C GLN A 210 -20.16 -11.03 13.01
N ARG A 211 -20.55 -9.88 12.43
CA ARG A 211 -21.82 -9.70 11.70
C ARG A 211 -21.75 -10.21 10.26
N SER A 212 -20.60 -10.08 9.62
CA SER A 212 -20.37 -10.48 8.22
C SER A 212 -19.15 -11.39 8.14
N PRO A 213 -19.35 -12.68 8.42
CA PRO A 213 -18.26 -13.61 8.68
C PRO A 213 -17.59 -14.13 7.40
N TYR A 214 -17.28 -13.25 6.45
CA TYR A 214 -16.65 -13.61 5.16
C TYR A 214 -15.38 -14.43 5.35
N LEU A 215 -14.52 -14.06 6.30
CA LEU A 215 -13.25 -14.76 6.52
C LEU A 215 -13.45 -16.16 7.09
N ARG A 216 -14.45 -16.34 8.00
CA ARG A 216 -14.81 -17.62 8.61
C ARG A 216 -15.47 -18.57 7.62
N ASP A 217 -16.38 -18.04 6.79
CA ASP A 217 -17.22 -18.83 5.91
C ASP A 217 -16.54 -19.16 4.57
N ARG A 218 -15.26 -18.83 4.42
CA ARG A 218 -14.43 -19.25 3.29
C ARG A 218 -14.38 -20.79 3.19
N ARG A 219 -14.29 -21.26 1.98
CA ARG A 219 -14.19 -22.70 1.65
C ARG A 219 -12.84 -22.99 0.96
N PRO A 220 -11.72 -22.87 1.72
CA PRO A 220 -10.38 -23.09 1.13
C PRO A 220 -10.21 -24.50 0.55
N ASP A 221 -11.00 -25.45 1.02
CA ASP A 221 -11.11 -26.80 0.49
C ASP A 221 -11.64 -26.86 -0.97
N LEU A 222 -12.27 -25.79 -1.44
CA LEU A 222 -12.82 -25.68 -2.81
C LEU A 222 -12.02 -24.73 -3.72
N TYR A 223 -11.05 -24.00 -3.13
CA TYR A 223 -10.29 -22.98 -3.87
C TYR A 223 -8.95 -23.54 -4.38
N ASP A 224 -9.01 -24.65 -5.09
CA ASP A 224 -7.86 -25.10 -5.85
C ASP A 224 -7.54 -24.03 -6.92
N LEU A 225 -6.42 -23.37 -6.74
CA LEU A 225 -5.92 -22.46 -7.76
C LEU A 225 -5.52 -23.30 -8.98
N VAL A 226 -6.37 -23.32 -9.97
CA VAL A 226 -6.00 -23.83 -11.28
C VAL A 226 -5.03 -22.81 -11.87
N LEU A 227 -3.75 -23.12 -11.82
CA LEU A 227 -2.75 -22.38 -12.57
C LEU A 227 -3.04 -22.62 -14.05
N LEU A 228 -3.53 -21.58 -14.72
CA LEU A 228 -3.63 -21.61 -16.17
C LEU A 228 -2.22 -21.73 -16.76
N PRO A 229 -2.00 -22.59 -17.74
CA PRO A 229 -0.69 -22.77 -18.37
C PRO A 229 -0.21 -21.49 -19.08
#